data_ab16c2022317d09666b0a390463811c5
#
_entry.id   ab16c2022317d09666b0a390463811c5
#
_cell.length_a   1.000
_cell.length_b   1.000
_cell.length_c   1.000
_cell.angle_alpha   90.00
_cell.angle_beta   90.00
_cell.angle_gamma   90.00
#
_symmetry.space_group_name_H-M   'P 1'
#
loop_
_entity.id
_entity.type
_entity.pdbx_description
1 polymer ?
#
loop_
_entity_poly.entity_id
_entity_poly.type
_entity_poly.pdbx_seq_one_letter_code
_entity_poly.pdbx_strand_id
1 'polypeptide(L)'
;MPQVFPPEFFDYEIKDIDAYAGLLSDARVEISQLLPGRLRGHHTRVRVPAGEISWIKTNLPLRGRGQFPSGAWMLSLVTRASSLSLQHGAEVRAGSLFVHQPGAIHDGIYGRNFSVVCIGVPSHRFERYLDRMPSVRPGRARRTWRVVRASAVGRTDLIERFNGAARTLRHDEAFRVSMTAVESMIDDLTADFVNALRDAIPSEAQSALRDGAAIVRCAEAALISGSEHTLQLDELCRATGVAKRSLSRAFRLILGIGPATYLRHYRLNEARRALVQDRNRGTTVTEVALRFGFHHLGRFSEQYQTMFGEAPSVTRSGSNRV
;
A
#
# COMPACT_ATOMS: atom_id res chain seq x y z
N MET A 1 23.64 -11.93 -30.38
CA MET A 1 22.20 -11.70 -30.21
C MET A 1 21.97 -11.38 -28.73
N PRO A 2 21.27 -10.30 -28.36
CA PRO A 2 20.95 -10.06 -26.96
C PRO A 2 20.13 -11.25 -26.45
N GLN A 3 20.49 -11.80 -25.30
CA GLN A 3 19.69 -12.83 -24.63
C GLN A 3 18.34 -12.21 -24.27
N VAL A 4 17.28 -12.64 -24.94
CA VAL A 4 15.91 -12.27 -24.62
C VAL A 4 15.48 -13.16 -23.46
N PHE A 5 15.50 -12.63 -22.24
CA PHE A 5 14.97 -13.31 -21.09
C PHE A 5 13.43 -13.31 -21.18
N PRO A 6 12.73 -14.40 -20.76
CA PRO A 6 11.28 -14.40 -20.72
C PRO A 6 10.75 -13.35 -19.71
N PRO A 7 9.47 -12.94 -19.83
CA PRO A 7 8.84 -12.11 -18.81
C PRO A 7 8.96 -12.70 -17.42
N GLU A 8 9.30 -11.90 -16.42
CA GLU A 8 9.28 -12.32 -15.02
C GLU A 8 7.85 -12.32 -14.51
N PHE A 9 7.27 -13.49 -14.33
CA PHE A 9 5.92 -13.67 -13.82
C PHE A 9 5.92 -14.21 -12.39
N PHE A 10 5.11 -13.57 -11.54
CA PHE A 10 4.95 -13.92 -10.13
C PHE A 10 3.47 -13.95 -9.77
N ASP A 11 3.05 -15.02 -9.12
CA ASP A 11 1.68 -15.18 -8.63
C ASP A 11 1.72 -15.73 -7.21
N TYR A 12 1.46 -14.87 -6.22
CA TYR A 12 1.65 -15.17 -4.81
C TYR A 12 0.37 -15.05 -4.00
N GLU A 13 0.10 -16.04 -3.17
CA GLU A 13 -0.84 -15.91 -2.08
C GLU A 13 -0.19 -15.13 -0.93
N ILE A 14 -0.80 -14.01 -0.52
CA ILE A 14 -0.39 -13.25 0.66
C ILE A 14 -0.97 -13.96 1.88
N LYS A 15 -0.14 -14.64 2.64
CA LYS A 15 -0.55 -15.43 3.82
C LYS A 15 -0.42 -14.63 5.13
N ASP A 16 0.42 -13.60 5.14
CA ASP A 16 0.70 -12.71 6.29
C ASP A 16 1.30 -11.37 5.85
N ILE A 17 1.52 -10.49 6.81
CA ILE A 17 2.02 -9.13 6.56
C ILE A 17 3.49 -9.11 6.11
N ASP A 18 4.31 -10.07 6.57
CA ASP A 18 5.74 -10.10 6.23
C ASP A 18 5.94 -10.58 4.79
N ALA A 19 5.16 -11.60 4.37
CA ALA A 19 5.12 -12.04 2.98
C ALA A 19 4.74 -10.87 2.06
N TYR A 20 3.73 -10.09 2.44
CA TYR A 20 3.32 -8.92 1.65
C TYR A 20 4.40 -7.81 1.64
N ALA A 21 4.99 -7.50 2.78
CA ALA A 21 6.08 -6.51 2.86
C ALA A 21 7.29 -6.93 2.00
N GLY A 22 7.63 -8.21 1.98
CA GLY A 22 8.69 -8.76 1.13
C GLY A 22 8.44 -8.57 -0.37
N LEU A 23 7.18 -8.67 -0.81
CA LEU A 23 6.79 -8.43 -2.22
C LEU A 23 6.91 -6.97 -2.65
N LEU A 24 6.94 -6.03 -1.69
CA LEU A 24 7.04 -4.59 -1.92
C LEU A 24 8.44 -4.03 -1.61
N SER A 25 9.42 -4.88 -1.35
CA SER A 25 10.79 -4.46 -0.98
C SER A 25 11.43 -3.51 -1.99
N ASP A 26 11.23 -3.76 -3.29
CA ASP A 26 11.73 -2.90 -4.38
C ASP A 26 11.10 -1.50 -4.34
N ALA A 27 9.89 -1.39 -3.83
CA ALA A 27 9.14 -0.14 -3.72
C ALA A 27 9.44 0.64 -2.44
N ARG A 28 10.31 0.13 -1.54
CA ARG A 28 10.61 0.75 -0.23
C ARG A 28 9.34 1.20 0.51
N VAL A 29 8.28 0.41 0.41
CA VAL A 29 6.99 0.69 1.05
C VAL A 29 6.83 -0.21 2.28
N GLU A 30 6.71 0.43 3.43
CA GLU A 30 6.36 -0.24 4.68
C GLU A 30 4.85 -0.47 4.75
N ILE A 31 4.47 -1.68 5.08
CA ILE A 31 3.08 -2.04 5.31
C ILE A 31 2.87 -2.39 6.77
N SER A 32 1.80 -1.88 7.36
CA SER A 32 1.35 -2.20 8.72
C SER A 32 -0.11 -2.61 8.71
N GLN A 33 -0.45 -3.62 9.48
CA GLN A 33 -1.83 -4.04 9.68
C GLN A 33 -2.53 -3.11 10.66
N LEU A 34 -3.71 -2.60 10.29
CA LEU A 34 -4.46 -1.65 11.12
C LEU A 34 -5.43 -2.34 12.06
N LEU A 35 -6.01 -3.47 11.68
CA LEU A 35 -7.01 -4.18 12.46
C LEU A 35 -6.62 -5.63 12.69
N PRO A 36 -7.08 -6.23 13.82
CA PRO A 36 -6.88 -7.64 14.11
C PRO A 36 -7.44 -8.57 13.05
N GLY A 37 -6.79 -9.72 12.90
CA GLY A 37 -7.19 -10.79 12.02
C GLY A 37 -6.03 -11.34 11.19
N ARG A 38 -6.25 -12.46 10.53
CA ARG A 38 -5.26 -13.07 9.65
C ARG A 38 -5.28 -12.36 8.29
N LEU A 39 -4.18 -11.69 7.94
CA LEU A 39 -4.05 -11.09 6.61
C LEU A 39 -4.02 -12.20 5.57
N ARG A 40 -4.85 -12.02 4.56
CA ARG A 40 -4.90 -12.83 3.34
C ARG A 40 -5.04 -11.95 2.14
N GLY A 41 -4.45 -12.37 1.05
CA GLY A 41 -4.53 -11.61 -0.18
C GLY A 41 -3.92 -12.38 -1.33
N HIS A 42 -3.74 -11.68 -2.42
CA HIS A 42 -3.13 -12.21 -3.62
C HIS A 42 -2.38 -11.11 -4.34
N HIS A 43 -1.19 -11.42 -4.84
CA HIS A 43 -0.37 -10.52 -5.64
C HIS A 43 0.08 -11.24 -6.91
N THR A 44 -0.45 -10.81 -8.05
CA THR A 44 0.04 -11.21 -9.37
C THR A 44 0.88 -10.09 -9.93
N ARG A 45 2.07 -10.36 -10.43
CA ARG A 45 2.97 -9.38 -11.05
C ARG A 45 3.60 -9.97 -12.29
N VAL A 46 3.72 -9.16 -13.34
CA VAL A 46 4.59 -9.46 -14.48
C VAL A 46 5.48 -8.27 -14.75
N ARG A 47 6.76 -8.55 -15.03
CA ARG A 47 7.78 -7.54 -15.33
C ARG A 47 8.45 -7.86 -16.66
N VAL A 48 8.62 -6.83 -17.47
CA VAL A 48 9.35 -6.84 -18.75
C VAL A 48 10.15 -5.55 -18.88
N PRO A 49 11.08 -5.40 -19.83
CA PRO A 49 11.80 -4.14 -20.04
C PRO A 49 10.89 -2.93 -20.29
N ALA A 50 9.73 -3.15 -20.86
CA ALA A 50 8.72 -2.13 -21.12
C ALA A 50 8.09 -1.55 -19.86
N GLY A 51 8.10 -2.30 -18.75
CA GLY A 51 7.51 -1.92 -17.46
C GLY A 51 7.04 -3.12 -16.67
N GLU A 52 6.23 -2.87 -15.66
CA GLU A 52 5.62 -3.92 -14.85
C GLU A 52 4.15 -3.64 -14.62
N ILE A 53 3.37 -4.69 -14.38
CA ILE A 53 2.00 -4.55 -13.92
C ILE A 53 1.74 -5.51 -12.76
N SER A 54 1.07 -5.01 -11.74
CA SER A 54 0.76 -5.73 -10.51
C SER A 54 -0.72 -5.65 -10.19
N TRP A 55 -1.32 -6.77 -9.80
CA TRP A 55 -2.67 -6.88 -9.24
C TRP A 55 -2.57 -7.29 -7.79
N ILE A 56 -3.05 -6.46 -6.90
CA ILE A 56 -2.95 -6.67 -5.45
C ILE A 56 -4.35 -6.70 -4.86
N LYS A 57 -4.63 -7.72 -4.04
CA LYS A 57 -5.88 -7.85 -3.27
C LYS A 57 -5.53 -8.17 -1.83
N THR A 58 -6.22 -7.51 -0.88
CA THR A 58 -6.07 -7.78 0.55
C THR A 58 -7.43 -7.75 1.24
N ASN A 59 -7.59 -8.54 2.29
CA ASN A 59 -8.85 -8.67 3.05
C ASN A 59 -8.94 -7.69 4.22
N LEU A 60 -7.81 -7.31 4.82
CA LEU A 60 -7.75 -6.47 6.01
C LEU A 60 -7.29 -5.04 5.71
N PRO A 61 -7.68 -4.08 6.56
CA PRO A 61 -7.17 -2.73 6.45
C PRO A 61 -5.68 -2.65 6.73
N LEU A 62 -4.99 -1.94 5.84
CA LEU A 62 -3.54 -1.78 5.88
C LEU A 62 -3.15 -0.29 5.82
N ARG A 63 -2.01 0.02 6.38
CA ARG A 63 -1.33 1.29 6.27
C ARG A 63 -0.06 1.10 5.44
N GLY A 64 0.01 1.79 4.29
CA GLY A 64 1.20 1.79 3.43
C GLY A 64 1.90 3.14 3.48
N ARG A 65 3.23 3.13 3.65
CA ARG A 65 4.09 4.32 3.63
C ARG A 65 5.41 4.00 3.01
N GLY A 66 5.99 4.96 2.34
CA GLY A 66 7.32 4.77 1.77
C GLY A 66 7.60 5.70 0.61
N GLN A 67 8.46 5.25 -0.28
CA GLN A 67 8.86 5.99 -1.46
C GLN A 67 8.93 5.05 -2.65
N PHE A 68 8.31 5.42 -3.74
CA PHE A 68 8.41 4.65 -4.99
C PHE A 68 9.80 4.79 -5.64
N PRO A 69 10.21 3.81 -6.45
CA PRO A 69 11.47 3.89 -7.21
C PRO A 69 11.55 5.16 -8.05
N SER A 70 12.76 5.71 -8.17
CA SER A 70 12.99 6.96 -8.92
C SER A 70 13.02 6.80 -10.44
N GLY A 71 13.01 5.56 -10.94
CA GLY A 71 13.14 5.27 -12.37
C GLY A 71 11.83 5.10 -13.15
N ALA A 72 10.69 5.02 -12.46
CA ALA A 72 9.41 4.71 -13.08
C ALA A 72 8.26 5.57 -12.54
N TRP A 73 7.29 5.84 -13.40
CA TRP A 73 5.98 6.35 -13.03
C TRP A 73 5.11 5.19 -12.56
N MET A 74 4.33 5.40 -11.51
CA MET A 74 3.39 4.39 -11.02
C MET A 74 1.96 4.86 -11.27
N LEU A 75 1.23 4.13 -12.10
CA LEU A 75 -0.16 4.36 -12.44
C LEU A 75 -1.01 3.37 -11.67
N SER A 76 -2.02 3.83 -10.95
CA SER A 76 -2.81 2.95 -10.08
C SER A 76 -4.30 3.11 -10.31
N LEU A 77 -4.99 1.99 -10.54
CA LEU A 77 -6.43 1.88 -10.66
C LEU A 77 -6.98 1.06 -9.50
N VAL A 78 -7.84 1.67 -8.69
CA VAL A 78 -8.57 0.93 -7.65
C VAL A 78 -9.70 0.14 -8.30
N THR A 79 -9.63 -1.18 -8.22
CA THR A 79 -10.67 -2.06 -8.78
C THR A 79 -11.75 -2.43 -7.76
N ARG A 80 -11.41 -2.36 -6.45
CA ARG A 80 -12.36 -2.61 -5.35
C ARG A 80 -11.92 -1.87 -4.08
N ALA A 81 -12.89 -1.27 -3.38
CA ALA A 81 -12.72 -0.74 -2.04
C ALA A 81 -14.05 -0.88 -1.30
N SER A 82 -14.12 -1.76 -0.29
CA SER A 82 -15.35 -2.04 0.45
C SER A 82 -15.53 -1.17 1.69
N SER A 83 -14.51 -0.42 2.10
CA SER A 83 -14.55 0.55 3.18
C SER A 83 -13.62 1.73 2.87
N LEU A 84 -13.63 2.75 3.72
CA LEU A 84 -12.82 3.95 3.54
C LEU A 84 -11.37 3.58 3.21
N SER A 85 -10.90 4.10 2.09
CA SER A 85 -9.53 4.00 1.63
C SER A 85 -9.06 5.36 1.19
N LEU A 86 -7.81 5.71 1.50
CA LEU A 86 -7.26 7.04 1.23
C LEU A 86 -5.91 6.92 0.54
N GLN A 87 -5.65 7.86 -0.38
CA GLN A 87 -4.33 8.15 -0.91
C GLN A 87 -4.02 9.62 -0.65
N HIS A 88 -2.96 9.89 0.12
CA HIS A 88 -2.60 11.25 0.54
C HIS A 88 -3.75 12.06 1.15
N GLY A 89 -4.63 11.40 1.88
CA GLY A 89 -5.82 12.01 2.49
C GLY A 89 -7.00 12.22 1.54
N ALA A 90 -6.89 11.88 0.26
CA ALA A 90 -8.01 11.86 -0.67
C ALA A 90 -8.67 10.48 -0.67
N GLU A 91 -10.00 10.44 -0.62
CA GLU A 91 -10.75 9.19 -0.67
C GLU A 91 -10.60 8.51 -2.03
N VAL A 92 -10.35 7.21 -2.00
CA VAL A 92 -10.32 6.34 -3.19
C VAL A 92 -11.38 5.26 -3.11
N ARG A 93 -12.04 5.01 -4.23
CA ARG A 93 -13.10 4.01 -4.42
C ARG A 93 -12.84 3.23 -5.71
N ALA A 94 -13.62 2.20 -5.97
CA ALA A 94 -13.54 1.51 -7.27
C ALA A 94 -13.67 2.51 -8.43
N GLY A 95 -12.74 2.44 -9.38
CA GLY A 95 -12.58 3.38 -10.49
C GLY A 95 -11.78 4.64 -10.16
N SER A 96 -11.21 4.77 -8.96
CA SER A 96 -10.25 5.85 -8.70
C SER A 96 -8.92 5.56 -9.40
N LEU A 97 -8.39 6.61 -10.04
CA LEU A 97 -7.11 6.62 -10.72
C LEU A 97 -6.15 7.57 -9.98
N PHE A 98 -4.92 7.17 -9.83
CA PHE A 98 -3.90 8.05 -9.29
C PHE A 98 -2.52 7.74 -9.88
N VAL A 99 -1.71 8.79 -10.02
CA VAL A 99 -0.40 8.72 -10.66
C VAL A 99 0.66 9.17 -9.67
N HIS A 100 1.70 8.37 -9.53
CA HIS A 100 2.87 8.68 -8.73
C HIS A 100 4.05 8.97 -9.64
N GLN A 101 4.71 10.09 -9.41
CA GLN A 101 5.96 10.43 -10.07
C GLN A 101 7.10 9.54 -9.57
N PRO A 102 8.17 9.40 -10.37
CA PRO A 102 9.40 8.76 -9.92
C PRO A 102 9.89 9.34 -8.59
N GLY A 103 10.20 8.48 -7.64
CA GLY A 103 10.67 8.88 -6.32
C GLY A 103 9.62 9.53 -5.41
N ALA A 104 8.35 9.46 -5.77
CA ALA A 104 7.29 10.06 -4.98
C ALA A 104 7.08 9.33 -3.64
N ILE A 105 6.72 10.11 -2.61
CA ILE A 105 6.31 9.54 -1.33
C ILE A 105 4.98 8.83 -1.51
N HIS A 106 4.86 7.65 -0.93
CA HIS A 106 3.63 6.89 -0.84
C HIS A 106 3.00 7.07 0.54
N ASP A 107 1.70 7.37 0.58
CA ASP A 107 0.92 7.56 1.81
C ASP A 107 -0.51 7.04 1.57
N GLY A 108 -0.73 5.77 1.88
CA GLY A 108 -1.98 5.06 1.61
C GLY A 108 -2.61 4.43 2.86
N ILE A 109 -3.92 4.49 2.96
CA ILE A 109 -4.75 3.71 3.87
C ILE A 109 -5.67 2.87 3.02
N TYR A 110 -5.54 1.56 3.14
CA TYR A 110 -6.31 0.58 2.39
C TYR A 110 -7.37 -0.02 3.30
N GLY A 111 -8.61 0.08 2.91
CA GLY A 111 -9.74 -0.46 3.67
C GLY A 111 -9.88 -1.98 3.56
N ARG A 112 -10.99 -2.52 4.06
CA ARG A 112 -11.30 -3.95 3.92
C ARG A 112 -11.56 -4.32 2.46
N ASN A 113 -11.13 -5.53 2.07
CA ASN A 113 -11.31 -6.08 0.74
C ASN A 113 -10.87 -5.08 -0.36
N PHE A 114 -9.68 -4.53 -0.19
CA PHE A 114 -9.10 -3.59 -1.14
C PHE A 114 -8.44 -4.33 -2.30
N SER A 115 -8.63 -3.80 -3.51
CA SER A 115 -7.95 -4.32 -4.70
C SER A 115 -7.51 -3.16 -5.60
N VAL A 116 -6.27 -3.22 -6.04
CA VAL A 116 -5.64 -2.21 -6.88
C VAL A 116 -4.81 -2.88 -7.96
N VAL A 117 -4.76 -2.24 -9.12
CA VAL A 117 -3.81 -2.55 -10.19
C VAL A 117 -2.83 -1.40 -10.29
N CYS A 118 -1.55 -1.73 -10.33
CA CYS A 118 -0.47 -0.76 -10.48
C CYS A 118 0.35 -1.08 -11.72
N ILE A 119 0.56 -0.08 -12.59
CA ILE A 119 1.46 -0.18 -13.74
C ILE A 119 2.68 0.69 -13.45
N GLY A 120 3.86 0.08 -13.42
CA GLY A 120 5.15 0.76 -13.36
C GLY A 120 5.68 0.99 -14.77
N VAL A 121 5.71 2.25 -15.22
CA VAL A 121 6.19 2.60 -16.56
C VAL A 121 7.52 3.34 -16.44
N PRO A 122 8.60 2.88 -17.07
CA PRO A 122 9.88 3.58 -17.10
C PRO A 122 9.72 5.03 -17.56
N SER A 123 10.43 5.97 -16.92
CA SER A 123 10.25 7.41 -17.15
C SER A 123 10.37 7.80 -18.61
N HIS A 124 11.40 7.28 -19.33
CA HIS A 124 11.61 7.58 -20.74
C HIS A 124 10.48 7.11 -21.67
N ARG A 125 9.73 6.08 -21.25
CA ARG A 125 8.54 5.61 -21.99
C ARG A 125 7.31 6.45 -21.67
N PHE A 126 7.10 6.79 -20.40
CA PHE A 126 5.92 7.54 -19.97
C PHE A 126 5.94 9.00 -20.42
N GLU A 127 7.10 9.61 -20.60
CA GLU A 127 7.24 10.97 -21.13
C GLU A 127 6.54 11.16 -22.47
N ARG A 128 6.57 10.14 -23.33
CA ARG A 128 5.83 10.16 -24.63
C ARG A 128 4.31 10.27 -24.46
N TYR A 129 3.77 9.75 -23.36
CA TYR A 129 2.35 9.93 -23.03
C TYR A 129 2.06 11.31 -22.46
N LEU A 130 3.00 11.85 -21.63
CA LEU A 130 2.86 13.20 -21.05
C LEU A 130 2.83 14.31 -22.11
N ASP A 131 3.58 14.15 -23.21
CA ASP A 131 3.56 15.12 -24.33
C ASP A 131 2.18 15.26 -24.95
N ARG A 132 1.40 14.21 -24.89
CA ARG A 132 0.01 14.19 -25.40
C ARG A 132 -1.02 14.62 -24.36
N MET A 133 -0.59 14.90 -23.11
CA MET A 133 -1.47 15.24 -22.00
C MET A 133 -0.91 16.41 -21.15
N PRO A 134 -0.94 17.65 -21.67
CA PRO A 134 -0.42 18.81 -20.94
C PRO A 134 -1.13 19.04 -19.59
N SER A 135 -2.39 18.61 -19.44
CA SER A 135 -3.16 18.71 -18.19
C SER A 135 -2.69 17.78 -17.07
N VAL A 136 -1.95 16.72 -17.39
CA VAL A 136 -1.40 15.75 -16.43
C VAL A 136 0.06 16.08 -16.08
N ARG A 137 0.72 16.96 -16.86
CA ARG A 137 2.08 17.41 -16.55
C ARG A 137 2.08 18.12 -15.20
N PRO A 138 2.86 17.64 -14.22
CA PRO A 138 3.02 18.35 -12.95
C PRO A 138 3.68 19.70 -13.24
N GLY A 139 3.05 20.78 -12.80
CA GLY A 139 3.70 22.08 -12.80
C GLY A 139 5.01 22.00 -12.03
N ARG A 140 6.06 22.73 -12.46
CA ARG A 140 7.40 22.75 -11.86
C ARG A 140 7.42 23.00 -10.34
N ALA A 141 6.32 23.52 -9.77
CA ALA A 141 6.23 23.95 -8.36
C ALA A 141 5.57 22.94 -7.41
N ARG A 142 4.91 21.87 -7.90
CA ARG A 142 4.21 20.93 -7.01
C ARG A 142 4.34 19.50 -7.53
N ARG A 143 5.00 18.64 -6.77
CA ARG A 143 4.89 17.17 -6.81
C ARG A 143 3.48 16.78 -6.34
N THR A 144 2.44 17.17 -7.09
CA THR A 144 1.05 16.99 -6.67
C THR A 144 0.46 15.72 -7.25
N TRP A 145 0.11 14.84 -6.36
CA TRP A 145 -0.82 13.74 -6.50
C TRP A 145 -2.15 14.25 -7.04
N ARG A 146 -2.71 13.61 -8.02
CA ARG A 146 -4.12 13.76 -8.34
C ARG A 146 -4.78 12.41 -8.19
N VAL A 147 -5.66 12.29 -7.20
CA VAL A 147 -6.67 11.24 -7.20
C VAL A 147 -7.82 11.79 -8.03
N VAL A 148 -8.12 11.10 -9.11
CA VAL A 148 -9.25 11.40 -9.97
C VAL A 148 -10.13 10.16 -10.07
N ARG A 149 -11.35 10.31 -10.54
CA ARG A 149 -12.28 9.20 -10.73
C ARG A 149 -12.54 9.02 -12.22
N ALA A 150 -12.43 7.80 -12.72
CA ALA A 150 -12.86 7.47 -14.08
C ALA A 150 -14.35 7.83 -14.27
N SER A 151 -14.72 8.28 -15.45
CA SER A 151 -16.09 8.59 -15.78
C SER A 151 -17.02 7.39 -15.52
N ALA A 152 -18.28 7.65 -15.20
CA ALA A 152 -19.23 6.58 -14.89
C ALA A 152 -19.41 5.60 -16.08
N VAL A 153 -19.34 6.10 -17.29
CA VAL A 153 -19.57 5.33 -18.54
C VAL A 153 -18.42 4.36 -18.81
N GLY A 154 -17.16 4.77 -18.65
CA GLY A 154 -15.99 3.91 -18.97
C GLY A 154 -15.42 3.12 -17.78
N ARG A 155 -15.92 3.37 -16.57
CA ARG A 155 -15.32 2.81 -15.35
C ARG A 155 -15.39 1.29 -15.26
N THR A 156 -16.55 0.73 -15.56
CA THR A 156 -16.77 -0.73 -15.50
C THR A 156 -15.90 -1.43 -16.53
N ASP A 157 -15.90 -0.95 -17.76
CA ASP A 157 -15.10 -1.52 -18.85
C ASP A 157 -13.61 -1.45 -18.57
N LEU A 158 -13.13 -0.32 -18.02
CA LEU A 158 -11.74 -0.16 -17.61
C LEU A 158 -11.35 -1.21 -16.56
N ILE A 159 -12.16 -1.36 -15.50
CA ILE A 159 -11.91 -2.34 -14.44
C ILE A 159 -11.93 -3.77 -15.02
N GLU A 160 -12.88 -4.07 -15.91
CA GLU A 160 -12.99 -5.40 -16.52
C GLU A 160 -11.82 -5.72 -17.44
N ARG A 161 -11.34 -4.77 -18.24
CA ARG A 161 -10.15 -4.93 -19.08
C ARG A 161 -8.91 -5.23 -18.24
N PHE A 162 -8.68 -4.48 -17.17
CA PHE A 162 -7.55 -4.71 -16.27
C PHE A 162 -7.64 -6.06 -15.54
N ASN A 163 -8.83 -6.45 -15.08
CA ASN A 163 -9.03 -7.77 -14.48
C ASN A 163 -8.94 -8.90 -15.51
N GLY A 164 -9.35 -8.66 -16.75
CA GLY A 164 -9.19 -9.57 -17.88
C GLY A 164 -7.73 -9.91 -18.15
N ALA A 165 -6.88 -8.89 -18.22
CA ALA A 165 -5.44 -9.07 -18.39
C ALA A 165 -4.81 -9.95 -17.28
N ALA A 166 -5.24 -9.77 -16.02
CA ALA A 166 -4.80 -10.64 -14.93
C ALA A 166 -5.22 -12.11 -15.13
N ARG A 167 -6.44 -12.35 -15.65
CA ARG A 167 -6.91 -13.70 -15.96
C ARG A 167 -6.09 -14.33 -17.08
N THR A 168 -5.83 -13.59 -18.16
CA THR A 168 -4.98 -14.05 -19.27
C THR A 168 -3.60 -14.47 -18.78
N LEU A 169 -2.92 -13.63 -18.01
CA LEU A 169 -1.59 -13.96 -17.46
C LEU A 169 -1.58 -15.21 -16.57
N ARG A 170 -2.66 -15.47 -15.83
CA ARG A 170 -2.73 -16.65 -14.96
C ARG A 170 -3.03 -17.95 -15.70
N HIS A 171 -3.87 -17.89 -16.73
CA HIS A 171 -4.45 -19.06 -17.36
C HIS A 171 -3.89 -19.37 -18.75
N ASP A 172 -3.20 -18.43 -19.39
CA ASP A 172 -2.56 -18.60 -20.69
C ASP A 172 -1.04 -18.54 -20.55
N GLU A 173 -0.42 -19.72 -20.52
CA GLU A 173 1.03 -19.86 -20.40
C GLU A 173 1.76 -19.36 -21.65
N ALA A 174 1.23 -19.66 -22.84
CA ALA A 174 1.84 -19.22 -24.09
C ALA A 174 1.89 -17.70 -24.18
N PHE A 175 0.82 -17.02 -23.75
CA PHE A 175 0.79 -15.57 -23.64
C PHE A 175 1.82 -15.07 -22.63
N ARG A 176 1.85 -15.66 -21.42
CA ARG A 176 2.68 -15.25 -20.29
C ARG A 176 4.18 -15.29 -20.59
N VAL A 177 4.64 -16.25 -21.39
CA VAL A 177 6.06 -16.36 -21.76
C VAL A 177 6.44 -15.55 -23.00
N SER A 178 5.47 -15.00 -23.70
CA SER A 178 5.69 -14.15 -24.90
C SER A 178 6.04 -12.72 -24.48
N MET A 179 7.30 -12.33 -24.64
CA MET A 179 7.75 -10.96 -24.36
C MET A 179 6.91 -9.93 -25.08
N THR A 180 6.73 -10.10 -26.40
CA THR A 180 5.98 -9.16 -27.23
C THR A 180 4.51 -9.05 -26.82
N ALA A 181 3.87 -10.17 -26.47
CA ALA A 181 2.47 -10.16 -26.03
C ALA A 181 2.29 -9.42 -24.71
N VAL A 182 3.20 -9.66 -23.75
CA VAL A 182 3.16 -9.00 -22.42
C VAL A 182 3.49 -7.51 -22.55
N GLU A 183 4.48 -7.13 -23.38
CA GLU A 183 4.78 -5.72 -23.62
C GLU A 183 3.62 -4.98 -24.26
N SER A 184 2.99 -5.57 -25.30
CA SER A 184 1.80 -5.00 -25.95
C SER A 184 0.66 -4.82 -24.95
N MET A 185 0.41 -5.81 -24.10
CA MET A 185 -0.61 -5.71 -23.05
C MET A 185 -0.34 -4.54 -22.08
N ILE A 186 0.92 -4.36 -21.65
CA ILE A 186 1.28 -3.24 -20.75
C ILE A 186 1.09 -1.90 -21.45
N ASP A 187 1.48 -1.79 -22.74
CA ASP A 187 1.29 -0.58 -23.53
C ASP A 187 -0.21 -0.26 -23.72
N ASP A 188 -1.03 -1.26 -24.04
CA ASP A 188 -2.48 -1.11 -24.21
C ASP A 188 -3.16 -0.65 -22.91
N LEU A 189 -2.85 -1.30 -21.78
CA LEU A 189 -3.39 -0.95 -20.49
C LEU A 189 -2.89 0.44 -20.01
N THR A 190 -1.67 0.81 -20.35
CA THR A 190 -1.15 2.16 -20.12
C THR A 190 -1.91 3.19 -20.92
N ALA A 191 -2.18 2.91 -22.19
CA ALA A 191 -2.96 3.79 -23.07
C ALA A 191 -4.41 3.94 -22.56
N ASP A 192 -5.04 2.85 -22.14
CA ASP A 192 -6.39 2.86 -21.55
C ASP A 192 -6.44 3.70 -20.27
N PHE A 193 -5.45 3.53 -19.39
CA PHE A 193 -5.33 4.32 -18.18
C PHE A 193 -5.19 5.81 -18.49
N VAL A 194 -4.33 6.15 -19.45
CA VAL A 194 -4.07 7.51 -19.90
C VAL A 194 -5.33 8.14 -20.51
N ASN A 195 -6.08 7.40 -21.32
CA ASN A 195 -7.34 7.86 -21.88
C ASN A 195 -8.38 8.10 -20.78
N ALA A 196 -8.49 7.18 -19.81
CA ALA A 196 -9.38 7.34 -18.66
C ALA A 196 -9.03 8.57 -17.81
N LEU A 197 -7.75 8.97 -17.73
CA LEU A 197 -7.34 10.20 -17.05
C LEU A 197 -7.84 11.48 -17.74
N ARG A 198 -7.98 11.50 -19.07
CA ARG A 198 -8.49 12.66 -19.81
C ARG A 198 -9.92 12.98 -19.44
N ASP A 199 -10.74 11.92 -19.33
CA ASP A 199 -12.17 12.02 -19.07
C ASP A 199 -12.49 11.96 -17.57
N ALA A 200 -11.45 11.94 -16.73
CA ALA A 200 -11.60 11.77 -15.30
C ALA A 200 -12.09 13.05 -14.61
N ILE A 201 -12.98 12.85 -13.67
CA ILE A 201 -13.52 13.91 -12.81
C ILE A 201 -12.63 14.04 -11.55
N PRO A 202 -12.21 15.26 -11.16
CA PRO A 202 -11.49 15.46 -9.92
C PRO A 202 -12.26 14.84 -8.75
N SER A 203 -11.56 14.06 -7.91
CA SER A 203 -12.14 13.59 -6.67
C SER A 203 -12.26 14.79 -5.71
N GLU A 204 -13.49 15.20 -5.39
CA GLU A 204 -13.72 16.19 -4.36
C GLU A 204 -13.28 15.64 -3.02
N ALA A 205 -12.13 16.10 -2.53
CA ALA A 205 -11.68 15.70 -1.22
C ALA A 205 -12.48 16.49 -0.17
N GLN A 206 -13.24 15.78 0.63
CA GLN A 206 -13.91 16.35 1.78
C GLN A 206 -12.86 16.97 2.73
N SER A 207 -13.03 18.25 3.10
CA SER A 207 -12.08 18.95 3.97
C SER A 207 -11.81 18.18 5.27
N ALA A 208 -12.86 17.63 5.88
CA ALA A 208 -12.75 16.83 7.11
C ALA A 208 -11.83 15.59 6.98
N LEU A 209 -11.80 14.94 5.82
CA LEU A 209 -10.89 13.81 5.58
C LEU A 209 -9.44 14.29 5.42
N ARG A 210 -9.23 15.42 4.73
CA ARG A 210 -7.88 16.00 4.59
C ARG A 210 -7.31 16.43 5.94
N ASP A 211 -8.10 17.14 6.74
CA ASP A 211 -7.69 17.61 8.06
C ASP A 211 -7.43 16.45 9.02
N GLY A 212 -8.34 15.47 9.03
CA GLY A 212 -8.16 14.24 9.81
C GLY A 212 -6.92 13.45 9.39
N ALA A 213 -6.68 13.29 8.09
CA ALA A 213 -5.48 12.63 7.57
C ALA A 213 -4.20 13.39 7.90
N ALA A 214 -4.22 14.74 7.90
CA ALA A 214 -3.09 15.57 8.30
C ALA A 214 -2.74 15.34 9.78
N ILE A 215 -3.74 15.33 10.67
CA ILE A 215 -3.56 15.04 12.11
C ILE A 215 -2.96 13.64 12.30
N VAL A 216 -3.51 12.62 11.62
CA VAL A 216 -2.99 11.25 11.71
C VAL A 216 -1.54 11.19 11.23
N ARG A 217 -1.20 11.79 10.08
CA ARG A 217 0.18 11.82 9.57
C ARG A 217 1.15 12.50 10.55
N CYS A 218 0.74 13.62 11.16
CA CYS A 218 1.57 14.31 12.15
C CYS A 218 1.83 13.42 13.39
N ALA A 219 0.79 12.75 13.89
CA ALA A 219 0.91 11.82 15.00
C ALA A 219 1.84 10.64 14.66
N GLU A 220 1.69 10.09 13.47
CA GLU A 220 2.55 8.99 12.99
C GLU A 220 4.00 9.43 12.77
N ALA A 221 4.24 10.65 12.28
CA ALA A 221 5.59 11.20 12.16
C ALA A 221 6.27 11.32 13.52
N ALA A 222 5.54 11.73 14.56
CA ALA A 222 6.05 11.78 15.92
C ALA A 222 6.40 10.38 16.47
N LEU A 223 5.61 9.34 16.12
CA LEU A 223 5.91 7.95 16.49
C LEU A 223 7.20 7.42 15.86
N ILE A 224 7.45 7.80 14.60
CA ILE A 224 8.63 7.34 13.85
C ILE A 224 9.90 8.09 14.31
N SER A 225 9.79 9.40 14.61
CA SER A 225 10.92 10.22 15.04
C SER A 225 11.27 10.05 16.51
N GLY A 226 10.35 9.50 17.33
CA GLY A 226 10.59 9.22 18.74
C GLY A 226 11.58 8.07 18.93
N SER A 227 12.61 8.28 19.75
CA SER A 227 13.61 7.25 20.08
C SER A 227 13.06 6.12 20.93
N GLU A 228 11.90 6.32 21.56
CA GLU A 228 11.23 5.34 22.40
C GLU A 228 9.88 4.96 21.80
N HIS A 229 9.70 3.69 21.51
CA HIS A 229 8.44 3.11 21.00
C HIS A 229 7.28 3.18 22.03
N THR A 230 7.43 3.95 23.10
CA THR A 230 6.54 4.03 24.26
C THR A 230 5.71 5.31 24.32
N LEU A 231 5.72 6.15 23.27
CA LEU A 231 4.95 7.40 23.24
C LEU A 231 3.51 7.22 23.76
N GLN A 232 3.12 8.13 24.66
CA GLN A 232 1.81 8.16 25.28
C GLN A 232 0.85 9.07 24.50
N LEU A 233 -0.45 8.96 24.79
CA LEU A 233 -1.49 9.76 24.10
C LEU A 233 -1.28 11.27 24.26
N ASP A 234 -0.82 11.70 25.44
CA ASP A 234 -0.61 13.14 25.73
C ASP A 234 0.59 13.70 24.95
N GLU A 235 1.57 12.85 24.64
CA GLU A 235 2.69 13.22 23.78
C GLU A 235 2.26 13.37 22.33
N LEU A 236 1.34 12.52 21.86
CA LEU A 236 0.73 12.70 20.52
C LEU A 236 -0.09 13.97 20.45
N CYS A 237 -0.83 14.34 21.49
CA CYS A 237 -1.55 15.62 21.53
C CYS A 237 -0.59 16.80 21.43
N ARG A 238 0.54 16.77 22.18
CA ARG A 238 1.58 17.80 22.10
C ARG A 238 2.22 17.87 20.71
N ALA A 239 2.58 16.73 20.14
CA ALA A 239 3.22 16.68 18.82
C ALA A 239 2.31 17.17 17.68
N THR A 240 1.00 16.89 17.79
CA THR A 240 0.02 17.30 16.77
C THR A 240 -0.55 18.70 16.99
N GLY A 241 -0.36 19.28 18.17
CA GLY A 241 -0.95 20.57 18.54
C GLY A 241 -2.46 20.56 18.69
N VAL A 242 -3.10 19.36 18.78
CA VAL A 242 -4.57 19.28 18.90
C VAL A 242 -5.02 18.65 20.20
N ALA A 243 -6.21 19.05 20.67
CA ALA A 243 -6.82 18.47 21.87
C ALA A 243 -7.14 16.98 21.66
N LYS A 244 -7.14 16.21 22.77
CA LYS A 244 -7.43 14.77 22.79
C LYS A 244 -8.72 14.37 22.07
N ARG A 245 -9.76 15.22 22.16
CA ARG A 245 -11.04 15.00 21.46
C ARG A 245 -10.88 15.08 19.94
N SER A 246 -10.14 16.08 19.45
CA SER A 246 -9.85 16.26 18.02
C SER A 246 -8.97 15.12 17.48
N LEU A 247 -7.94 14.73 18.23
CA LEU A 247 -7.10 13.58 17.91
C LEU A 247 -7.95 12.30 17.81
N SER A 248 -8.80 12.04 18.81
CA SER A 248 -9.69 10.86 18.82
C SER A 248 -10.67 10.85 17.66
N ARG A 249 -11.22 12.03 17.30
CA ARG A 249 -12.12 12.18 16.14
C ARG A 249 -11.39 11.88 14.83
N ALA A 250 -10.19 12.44 14.64
CA ALA A 250 -9.38 12.23 13.46
C ALA A 250 -9.03 10.74 13.27
N PHE A 251 -8.54 10.07 14.32
CA PHE A 251 -8.17 8.66 14.26
C PHE A 251 -9.37 7.76 13.93
N ARG A 252 -10.54 7.99 14.57
CA ARG A 252 -11.76 7.23 14.26
C ARG A 252 -12.27 7.48 12.85
N LEU A 253 -12.22 8.73 12.38
CA LEU A 253 -12.65 9.10 11.03
C LEU A 253 -11.77 8.43 9.96
N ILE A 254 -10.46 8.45 10.16
CA ILE A 254 -9.47 8.06 9.14
C ILE A 254 -9.12 6.57 9.22
N LEU A 255 -8.93 6.04 10.43
CA LEU A 255 -8.46 4.67 10.67
C LEU A 255 -9.55 3.73 11.22
N GLY A 256 -10.71 4.25 11.56
CA GLY A 256 -11.80 3.48 12.16
C GLY A 256 -11.56 3.08 13.62
N ILE A 257 -10.42 3.44 14.21
CA ILE A 257 -10.02 3.11 15.59
C ILE A 257 -9.55 4.34 16.35
N GLY A 258 -9.60 4.28 17.68
CA GLY A 258 -9.09 5.38 18.50
C GLY A 258 -7.55 5.38 18.60
N PRO A 259 -6.94 6.53 18.98
CA PRO A 259 -5.48 6.68 19.00
C PRO A 259 -4.79 5.70 19.97
N ALA A 260 -5.37 5.40 21.13
CA ALA A 260 -4.79 4.42 22.07
C ALA A 260 -4.76 2.99 21.48
N THR A 261 -5.82 2.61 20.75
CA THR A 261 -5.85 1.32 20.02
C THR A 261 -4.82 1.31 18.89
N TYR A 262 -4.72 2.42 18.14
CA TYR A 262 -3.73 2.57 17.09
C TYR A 262 -2.30 2.45 17.63
N LEU A 263 -1.96 3.13 18.72
CA LEU A 263 -0.65 3.03 19.38
C LEU A 263 -0.29 1.59 19.73
N ARG A 264 -1.25 0.86 20.29
CA ARG A 264 -1.06 -0.57 20.61
C ARG A 264 -0.82 -1.40 19.35
N HIS A 265 -1.61 -1.21 18.29
CA HIS A 265 -1.43 -1.92 17.01
C HIS A 265 -0.11 -1.55 16.33
N TYR A 266 0.29 -0.28 16.40
CA TYR A 266 1.59 0.18 15.92
C TYR A 266 2.73 -0.57 16.63
N ARG A 267 2.73 -0.61 17.97
CA ARG A 267 3.74 -1.35 18.75
C ARG A 267 3.77 -2.85 18.45
N LEU A 268 2.61 -3.45 18.21
CA LEU A 268 2.53 -4.86 17.80
C LEU A 268 3.14 -5.09 16.41
N ASN A 269 2.92 -4.19 15.45
CA ASN A 269 3.56 -4.27 14.13
C ASN A 269 5.08 -4.10 14.25
N GLU A 270 5.57 -3.15 15.05
CA GLU A 270 7.00 -2.97 15.30
C GLU A 270 7.63 -4.19 16.00
N ALA A 271 6.97 -4.74 17.02
CA ALA A 271 7.41 -5.97 17.66
C ALA A 271 7.49 -7.13 16.67
N ARG A 272 6.52 -7.25 15.75
CA ARG A 272 6.55 -8.27 14.69
C ARG A 272 7.74 -8.07 13.76
N ARG A 273 8.00 -6.85 13.30
CA ARG A 273 9.19 -6.55 12.47
C ARG A 273 10.48 -6.94 13.17
N ALA A 274 10.61 -6.58 14.45
CA ALA A 274 11.78 -6.96 15.24
C ALA A 274 11.93 -8.48 15.38
N LEU A 275 10.85 -9.22 15.65
CA LEU A 275 10.87 -10.69 15.72
C LEU A 275 11.33 -11.33 14.41
N VAL A 276 10.97 -10.75 13.27
CA VAL A 276 11.41 -11.22 11.93
C VAL A 276 12.88 -10.87 11.67
N GLN A 277 13.28 -9.63 11.95
CA GLN A 277 14.64 -9.13 11.67
C GLN A 277 15.70 -9.74 12.60
N ASP A 278 15.35 -9.93 13.87
CA ASP A 278 16.29 -10.41 14.90
C ASP A 278 16.31 -11.95 15.04
N ARG A 279 15.67 -12.70 14.12
CA ARG A 279 15.63 -14.18 14.17
C ARG A 279 16.99 -14.82 14.38
N ASN A 280 17.99 -14.33 13.68
CA ASN A 280 19.36 -14.87 13.71
C ASN A 280 20.25 -14.24 14.78
N ARG A 281 19.73 -13.29 15.58
CA ARG A 281 20.50 -12.56 16.59
C ARG A 281 20.30 -13.08 18.01
N GLY A 282 19.54 -14.15 18.19
CA GLY A 282 19.27 -14.73 19.50
C GLY A 282 18.26 -13.96 20.36
N THR A 283 17.74 -12.83 19.89
CA THR A 283 16.77 -11.99 20.63
C THR A 283 15.52 -12.81 21.00
N THR A 284 15.11 -12.76 22.25
CA THR A 284 13.96 -13.50 22.76
C THR A 284 12.64 -12.76 22.51
N VAL A 285 11.52 -13.49 22.52
CA VAL A 285 10.17 -12.89 22.48
C VAL A 285 9.96 -11.91 23.65
N THR A 286 10.50 -12.24 24.83
CA THR A 286 10.42 -11.41 26.03
C THR A 286 11.15 -10.08 25.85
N GLU A 287 12.38 -10.10 25.33
CA GLU A 287 13.16 -8.88 25.07
C GLU A 287 12.46 -7.98 24.06
N VAL A 288 11.91 -8.56 22.98
CA VAL A 288 11.15 -7.79 22.00
C VAL A 288 9.91 -7.18 22.64
N ALA A 289 9.13 -7.95 23.40
CA ALA A 289 7.93 -7.43 24.07
C ALA A 289 8.26 -6.23 24.98
N LEU A 290 9.29 -6.35 25.82
CA LEU A 290 9.73 -5.27 26.73
C LEU A 290 10.21 -4.03 25.95
N ARG A 291 10.98 -4.21 24.87
CA ARG A 291 11.46 -3.12 23.98
C ARG A 291 10.31 -2.27 23.46
N PHE A 292 9.18 -2.88 23.13
CA PHE A 292 8.00 -2.17 22.61
C PHE A 292 6.95 -1.84 23.68
N GLY A 293 7.35 -1.86 24.98
CA GLY A 293 6.52 -1.40 26.09
C GLY A 293 5.43 -2.37 26.54
N PHE A 294 5.58 -3.67 26.28
CA PHE A 294 4.68 -4.71 26.75
C PHE A 294 5.25 -5.39 28.01
N HIS A 295 4.89 -4.87 29.19
CA HIS A 295 5.39 -5.38 30.47
C HIS A 295 4.65 -6.64 30.96
N HIS A 296 3.46 -6.96 30.40
CA HIS A 296 2.68 -8.15 30.72
C HIS A 296 2.73 -9.16 29.58
N LEU A 297 3.66 -10.12 29.63
CA LEU A 297 3.96 -11.04 28.54
C LEU A 297 2.77 -11.91 28.09
N GLY A 298 1.92 -12.34 29.04
CA GLY A 298 0.69 -13.08 28.72
C GLY A 298 -0.26 -12.25 27.85
N ARG A 299 -0.53 -10.99 28.26
CA ARG A 299 -1.37 -10.06 27.47
C ARG A 299 -0.75 -9.72 26.13
N PHE A 300 0.59 -9.57 26.07
CA PHE A 300 1.29 -9.38 24.80
C PHE A 300 1.02 -10.53 23.85
N SER A 301 1.19 -11.77 24.29
CA SER A 301 0.99 -12.96 23.47
C SER A 301 -0.45 -13.06 22.96
N GLU A 302 -1.46 -12.81 23.81
CA GLU A 302 -2.88 -12.79 23.42
C GLU A 302 -3.19 -11.70 22.40
N GLN A 303 -2.71 -10.47 22.64
CA GLN A 303 -2.91 -9.34 21.74
C GLN A 303 -2.21 -9.56 20.39
N TYR A 304 -1.01 -10.12 20.42
CA TYR A 304 -0.24 -10.46 19.22
C TYR A 304 -0.96 -11.55 18.40
N GLN A 305 -1.40 -12.63 19.06
CA GLN A 305 -2.15 -13.69 18.40
C GLN A 305 -3.48 -13.19 17.83
N THR A 306 -4.18 -12.33 18.55
CA THR A 306 -5.40 -11.68 18.06
C THR A 306 -5.12 -10.81 16.85
N MET A 307 -4.01 -10.05 16.86
CA MET A 307 -3.64 -9.13 15.81
C MET A 307 -3.22 -9.84 14.52
N PHE A 308 -2.41 -10.89 14.61
CA PHE A 308 -1.78 -11.53 13.45
C PHE A 308 -2.25 -12.95 13.16
N GLY A 309 -3.05 -13.55 14.06
CA GLY A 309 -3.55 -14.92 13.91
C GLY A 309 -2.51 -16.01 14.22
N GLU A 310 -1.36 -15.64 14.82
CA GLU A 310 -0.30 -16.57 15.23
C GLU A 310 0.42 -16.07 16.50
N ALA A 311 1.04 -16.97 17.24
CA ALA A 311 1.82 -16.60 18.43
C ALA A 311 3.15 -15.92 18.04
N PRO A 312 3.71 -15.02 18.90
CA PRO A 312 4.98 -14.34 18.61
C PRO A 312 6.16 -15.33 18.44
N SER A 313 6.13 -16.47 19.14
CA SER A 313 7.13 -17.53 18.98
C SER A 313 7.12 -18.17 17.60
N VAL A 314 5.93 -18.32 16.99
CA VAL A 314 5.77 -18.83 15.61
C VAL A 314 6.36 -17.84 14.60
N THR A 315 6.05 -16.56 14.76
CA THR A 315 6.66 -15.51 13.92
C THR A 315 8.18 -15.55 14.03
N ARG A 316 8.73 -15.66 15.23
CA ARG A 316 10.17 -15.70 15.45
C ARG A 316 10.84 -16.94 14.83
N SER A 317 10.24 -18.12 14.98
CA SER A 317 10.79 -19.37 14.42
C SER A 317 10.73 -19.46 12.91
N GLY A 318 9.84 -18.71 12.27
CA GLY A 318 9.63 -18.80 10.83
C GLY A 318 8.84 -20.02 10.36
N SER A 319 8.28 -20.80 11.27
CA SER A 319 7.67 -22.13 11.03
C SER A 319 6.45 -22.12 10.08
N ASN A 320 5.91 -20.97 9.70
CA ASN A 320 4.74 -20.87 8.82
C ASN A 320 5.07 -20.51 7.34
N ARG A 321 6.33 -20.68 6.91
CA ARG A 321 6.76 -20.36 5.53
C ARG A 321 6.99 -21.61 4.67
N VAL A 322 6.04 -22.55 4.69
CA VAL A 322 5.97 -23.63 3.70
C VAL A 322 4.71 -23.42 2.85
#